data_e07087462ecce59b4201e503136d1f9a
#
_entry.id   e07087462ecce59b4201e503136d1f9a
#
_cell.length_a   1.000
_cell.length_b   1.000
_cell.length_c   1.000
_cell.angle_alpha   90.00
_cell.angle_beta   90.00
_cell.angle_gamma   90.00
#
_symmetry.space_group_name_H-M   'P 1'
#
loop_
_entity.id
_entity.type
_entity.pdbx_description
1 polymer ?
#
loop_
_entity_poly.entity_id
_entity_poly.type
_entity_poly.pdbx_seq_one_letter_code
_entity_poly.pdbx_strand_id
1 'polypeptide(L)'
;MKKIFFPLLVTIINTLLGVMACSKLDTTSIIKDWESINRKEEHKPDSIKSSFFKMRGIVASWNDVNNPSKIDYIQIAKDNGINTFSIFNADRNSLAWKNFARKCTEANIDIEYEEHMLAFLLPRDLFEKHPDYFRMDENGNRVNDANGCPSNPGTLAEVHKNAINIGRNYVPTNNRYYFWLDDGGGICHCNDCKNYNAADQALIFENVIIKALKDINPDAMLAHLCYHNTVDPPLKITPNDDIFLEFAPFTRSWSAPLSHTWVKAPGSSLTHGDYLKALKDNLEIFPVETAQVLEYWMDVSLFSGWNPSKLVKVPWNNDYFLDDIHTYASLGIRNITCYTVYVGPNYVTQFGEVSFLSEYGQGLLNYQPK
;
A
#
# COMPACT_ATOMS: atom_id res chain seq x y z
N MET A 1 -35.41 0.05 26.63
CA MET A 1 -36.01 0.75 27.78
C MET A 1 -34.98 1.65 28.44
N LYS A 2 -35.39 2.91 28.63
CA LYS A 2 -34.78 4.00 29.43
C LYS A 2 -33.41 4.57 28.99
N LYS A 3 -33.52 5.68 28.26
CA LYS A 3 -32.57 6.78 28.15
C LYS A 3 -32.31 7.35 29.54
N ILE A 4 -31.04 7.57 29.88
CA ILE A 4 -30.67 8.41 31.04
C ILE A 4 -29.95 9.62 30.45
N PHE A 5 -30.68 10.76 30.47
CA PHE A 5 -30.16 12.10 30.29
C PHE A 5 -29.50 12.55 31.60
N PHE A 6 -28.30 13.11 31.52
CA PHE A 6 -27.71 13.86 32.62
C PHE A 6 -27.95 15.36 32.36
N PRO A 7 -28.67 16.07 33.25
CA PRO A 7 -28.65 17.51 33.30
C PRO A 7 -27.81 17.94 34.50
N LEU A 8 -26.54 18.31 34.27
CA LEU A 8 -25.71 18.90 35.31
C LEU A 8 -24.93 20.10 34.79
N LEU A 9 -25.63 21.20 34.47
CA LEU A 9 -25.01 22.53 34.30
C LEU A 9 -26.02 23.68 34.40
N VAL A 10 -26.95 23.63 35.36
CA VAL A 10 -27.90 24.77 35.62
C VAL A 10 -27.99 25.13 37.10
N THR A 11 -27.09 24.68 37.97
CA THR A 11 -27.23 24.91 39.42
C THR A 11 -26.12 25.75 40.05
N ILE A 12 -25.34 26.53 39.29
CA ILE A 12 -24.29 27.42 39.85
C ILE A 12 -24.54 28.92 39.56
N ILE A 13 -25.69 29.32 39.00
CA ILE A 13 -25.97 30.75 38.75
C ILE A 13 -26.98 31.37 39.75
N ASN A 14 -27.54 30.62 40.69
CA ASN A 14 -28.58 31.13 41.58
C ASN A 14 -28.18 31.38 43.06
N THR A 15 -26.87 31.43 43.40
CA THR A 15 -26.46 31.72 44.81
C THR A 15 -25.59 32.97 44.95
N LEU A 16 -25.56 33.89 44.02
CA LEU A 16 -24.82 35.16 44.12
C LEU A 16 -25.68 36.38 43.77
N LEU A 17 -27.00 36.35 44.06
CA LEU A 17 -27.86 37.50 43.98
C LEU A 17 -28.45 37.80 45.35
N GLY A 18 -27.57 38.28 46.25
CA GLY A 18 -27.94 38.84 47.53
C GLY A 18 -26.98 39.95 47.89
N VAL A 19 -27.47 41.18 47.79
CA VAL A 19 -26.89 42.42 48.36
C VAL A 19 -25.72 43.01 47.56
N MET A 20 -26.03 43.93 46.66
CA MET A 20 -25.53 45.32 46.69
C MET A 20 -26.31 46.20 45.70
N ALA A 21 -26.68 47.38 46.18
CA ALA A 21 -27.48 48.36 45.49
C ALA A 21 -26.75 49.03 44.32
N CYS A 22 -27.48 49.19 43.26
CA CYS A 22 -27.55 50.39 42.41
C CYS A 22 -26.21 51.05 41.98
N SER A 23 -25.67 50.60 40.85
CA SER A 23 -25.17 51.46 39.79
C SER A 23 -25.41 50.73 38.47
N LYS A 24 -26.02 51.41 37.49
CA LYS A 24 -26.23 50.88 36.14
C LYS A 24 -24.87 50.57 35.52
N LEU A 25 -24.43 49.36 35.58
CA LEU A 25 -23.33 48.88 34.75
C LEU A 25 -23.88 48.83 33.30
N ASP A 26 -23.24 49.59 32.43
CA ASP A 26 -23.50 49.58 31.01
C ASP A 26 -23.02 48.26 30.40
N THR A 27 -23.93 47.30 30.36
CA THR A 27 -23.67 45.96 29.80
C THR A 27 -23.32 45.99 28.30
N THR A 28 -23.60 47.10 27.62
CA THR A 28 -23.36 47.29 26.19
C THR A 28 -21.88 47.44 25.88
N SER A 29 -21.03 47.92 26.82
CA SER A 29 -19.58 48.00 26.62
C SER A 29 -18.92 46.63 26.78
N ILE A 30 -19.36 45.84 27.77
CA ILE A 30 -18.84 44.52 28.02
C ILE A 30 -19.14 43.54 26.89
N ILE A 31 -20.36 43.65 26.31
CA ILE A 31 -20.77 42.85 25.14
C ILE A 31 -19.95 43.23 23.90
N LYS A 32 -19.67 44.52 23.68
CA LYS A 32 -18.82 44.98 22.56
C LYS A 32 -17.37 44.55 22.73
N ASP A 33 -16.83 44.58 23.93
CA ASP A 33 -15.48 44.10 24.20
C ASP A 33 -15.38 42.58 24.03
N TRP A 34 -16.43 41.81 24.43
CA TRP A 34 -16.47 40.36 24.25
C TRP A 34 -16.61 39.99 22.76
N GLU A 35 -17.39 40.72 21.97
CA GLU A 35 -17.51 40.56 20.53
C GLU A 35 -16.24 40.99 19.77
N SER A 36 -15.45 41.95 20.29
CA SER A 36 -14.19 42.35 19.70
C SER A 36 -13.04 41.38 20.01
N ILE A 37 -13.09 40.72 21.19
CA ILE A 37 -12.11 39.69 21.60
C ILE A 37 -12.36 38.37 20.86
N ASN A 38 -13.64 38.05 20.54
CA ASN A 38 -13.98 36.85 19.77
C ASN A 38 -13.98 37.06 18.25
N ARG A 39 -13.83 38.29 17.75
CA ARG A 39 -13.41 38.55 16.35
C ARG A 39 -11.88 38.51 16.22
N LYS A 40 -11.23 37.51 16.78
CA LYS A 40 -10.02 36.99 16.10
C LYS A 40 -10.54 36.43 14.79
N GLU A 41 -10.11 37.05 13.69
CA GLU A 41 -10.26 36.51 12.36
C GLU A 41 -10.04 34.99 12.49
N GLU A 42 -11.09 34.21 12.14
CA GLU A 42 -10.88 32.85 11.72
C GLU A 42 -9.85 32.96 10.57
N HIS A 43 -8.59 32.80 10.91
CA HIS A 43 -7.59 32.39 9.95
C HIS A 43 -8.18 31.09 9.41
N LYS A 44 -8.94 31.16 8.31
CA LYS A 44 -9.17 30.00 7.47
C LYS A 44 -7.76 29.48 7.21
N PRO A 45 -7.40 28.27 7.68
CA PRO A 45 -6.13 27.72 7.29
C PRO A 45 -6.10 27.82 5.78
N ASP A 46 -5.03 28.46 5.24
CA ASP A 46 -4.79 28.47 3.82
C ASP A 46 -5.15 27.11 3.32
N SER A 47 -6.05 27.01 2.33
CA SER A 47 -6.55 25.74 1.83
C SER A 47 -5.32 24.89 1.57
N ILE A 48 -5.06 23.90 2.44
CA ILE A 48 -3.97 22.95 2.28
C ILE A 48 -4.27 22.34 0.92
N LYS A 49 -3.52 22.76 -0.11
CA LYS A 49 -3.65 22.19 -1.44
C LYS A 49 -3.48 20.70 -1.25
N SER A 50 -4.55 19.93 -1.46
CA SER A 50 -4.46 18.49 -1.31
C SER A 50 -3.36 17.99 -2.23
N SER A 51 -2.42 17.22 -1.68
CA SER A 51 -1.36 16.61 -2.50
C SER A 51 -1.98 15.87 -3.69
N PHE A 52 -1.34 15.97 -4.85
CA PHE A 52 -1.76 15.21 -6.03
C PHE A 52 -1.73 13.70 -5.72
N PHE A 53 -0.61 13.21 -5.16
CA PHE A 53 -0.51 11.82 -4.75
C PHE A 53 -1.27 11.59 -3.43
N LYS A 54 -2.30 10.77 -3.48
CA LYS A 54 -3.15 10.42 -2.33
C LYS A 54 -2.43 9.44 -1.40
N MET A 55 -1.88 8.38 -1.97
CA MET A 55 -1.04 7.41 -1.26
C MET A 55 0.43 7.71 -1.53
N ARG A 56 1.21 7.79 -0.49
CA ARG A 56 2.66 8.03 -0.47
C ARG A 56 3.25 7.04 0.52
N GLY A 57 3.39 5.79 0.06
CA GLY A 57 3.66 4.65 0.91
C GLY A 57 5.08 4.11 0.80
N ILE A 58 5.45 3.33 1.79
CA ILE A 58 6.66 2.51 1.77
C ILE A 58 6.33 1.07 2.12
N VAL A 59 7.11 0.14 1.55
CA VAL A 59 7.06 -1.29 1.85
C VAL A 59 8.36 -1.67 2.55
N ALA A 60 8.28 -2.18 3.77
CA ALA A 60 9.44 -2.52 4.59
C ALA A 60 9.24 -3.81 5.39
N SER A 61 10.32 -4.45 5.79
CA SER A 61 10.23 -5.56 6.74
C SER A 61 10.06 -5.06 8.18
N TRP A 62 9.47 -5.89 9.03
CA TRP A 62 9.40 -5.58 10.45
C TRP A 62 10.77 -5.29 11.08
N ASN A 63 11.81 -5.99 10.62
CA ASN A 63 13.18 -5.78 11.11
C ASN A 63 13.75 -4.40 10.77
N ASP A 64 13.27 -3.76 9.69
CA ASP A 64 13.72 -2.43 9.29
C ASP A 64 13.10 -1.34 10.17
N VAL A 65 11.83 -1.50 10.58
CA VAL A 65 11.04 -0.44 11.22
C VAL A 65 10.92 -0.56 12.75
N ASN A 66 11.27 -1.70 13.34
CA ASN A 66 11.00 -1.99 14.76
C ASN A 66 12.03 -1.40 15.75
N ASN A 67 13.00 -0.62 15.29
CA ASN A 67 14.02 -0.01 16.15
C ASN A 67 14.08 1.53 15.98
N PRO A 68 13.11 2.26 16.57
CA PRO A 68 13.02 3.71 16.42
C PRO A 68 14.18 4.49 17.06
N SER A 69 15.01 3.86 17.92
CA SER A 69 16.21 4.51 18.45
C SER A 69 17.34 4.64 17.39
N LYS A 70 17.27 3.88 16.31
CA LYS A 70 18.22 3.92 15.20
C LYS A 70 17.62 4.62 13.98
N ILE A 71 16.38 4.30 13.65
CA ILE A 71 15.62 4.92 12.56
C ILE A 71 14.13 4.95 12.94
N ASP A 72 13.57 6.14 13.12
CA ASP A 72 12.17 6.32 13.46
C ASP A 72 11.34 6.58 12.19
N TYR A 73 10.86 5.51 11.59
CA TYR A 73 10.04 5.56 10.39
C TYR A 73 8.75 6.35 10.57
N ILE A 74 8.12 6.29 11.76
CA ILE A 74 6.89 7.04 12.04
C ILE A 74 7.20 8.55 12.08
N GLN A 75 8.31 8.95 12.71
CA GLN A 75 8.70 10.37 12.73
C GLN A 75 9.08 10.84 11.32
N ILE A 76 9.87 10.05 10.57
CA ILE A 76 10.23 10.37 9.17
C ILE A 76 8.96 10.55 8.32
N ALA A 77 7.98 9.66 8.47
CA ALA A 77 6.73 9.73 7.72
C ALA A 77 5.93 11.01 8.03
N LYS A 78 5.80 11.35 9.33
CA LYS A 78 5.13 12.59 9.76
C LYS A 78 5.78 13.84 9.21
N ASP A 79 7.11 13.90 9.24
CA ASP A 79 7.87 15.09 8.84
C ASP A 79 7.90 15.28 7.32
N ASN A 80 7.67 14.19 6.55
CA ASN A 80 7.86 14.18 5.11
C ASN A 80 6.60 13.79 4.31
N GLY A 81 5.46 13.62 4.98
CA GLY A 81 4.18 13.37 4.32
C GLY A 81 4.01 11.96 3.76
N ILE A 82 4.81 10.99 4.18
CA ILE A 82 4.53 9.56 3.94
C ILE A 82 3.31 9.19 4.79
N ASN A 83 2.33 8.51 4.20
CA ASN A 83 1.05 8.27 4.87
C ASN A 83 0.57 6.81 4.81
N THR A 84 1.39 5.90 4.33
CA THR A 84 1.05 4.49 4.22
C THR A 84 2.29 3.63 4.47
N PHE A 85 2.14 2.59 5.30
CA PHE A 85 3.16 1.58 5.54
C PHE A 85 2.62 0.21 5.20
N SER A 86 3.28 -0.51 4.30
CA SER A 86 3.11 -1.94 4.12
C SER A 86 4.25 -2.67 4.84
N ILE A 87 3.92 -3.42 5.91
CA ILE A 87 4.92 -4.07 6.76
C ILE A 87 4.72 -5.57 6.75
N PHE A 88 5.71 -6.29 6.24
CA PHE A 88 5.72 -7.75 6.22
C PHE A 88 6.62 -8.37 7.30
N ASN A 89 6.50 -9.67 7.53
CA ASN A 89 7.25 -10.45 8.53
C ASN A 89 7.07 -9.96 9.99
N ALA A 90 5.93 -9.32 10.32
CA ALA A 90 5.62 -8.91 11.69
C ALA A 90 4.81 -9.98 12.42
N ASP A 91 5.18 -10.30 13.67
CA ASP A 91 4.26 -10.98 14.57
C ASP A 91 3.18 -10.00 15.07
N ARG A 92 2.03 -10.03 14.41
CA ARG A 92 0.89 -9.15 14.68
C ARG A 92 0.26 -9.35 16.06
N ASN A 93 0.53 -10.46 16.72
CA ASN A 93 0.07 -10.69 18.09
C ASN A 93 1.00 -10.07 19.14
N SER A 94 2.24 -9.75 18.77
CA SER A 94 3.21 -9.16 19.67
C SER A 94 2.80 -7.78 20.20
N LEU A 95 3.22 -7.45 21.41
CA LEU A 95 3.01 -6.12 21.99
C LEU A 95 3.75 -5.03 21.20
N ALA A 96 4.91 -5.36 20.65
CA ALA A 96 5.72 -4.43 19.85
C ALA A 96 4.95 -4.02 18.57
N TRP A 97 4.37 -4.98 17.84
CA TRP A 97 3.54 -4.69 16.68
C TRP A 97 2.31 -3.85 17.04
N LYS A 98 1.56 -4.25 18.09
CA LYS A 98 0.35 -3.52 18.52
C LYS A 98 0.66 -2.06 18.89
N ASN A 99 1.81 -1.81 19.53
CA ASN A 99 2.27 -0.46 19.84
C ASN A 99 2.65 0.33 18.59
N PHE A 100 3.32 -0.31 17.61
CA PHE A 100 3.65 0.31 16.32
C PHE A 100 2.39 0.69 15.56
N ALA A 101 1.44 -0.24 15.40
CA ALA A 101 0.19 -0.01 14.72
C ALA A 101 -0.63 1.12 15.34
N ARG A 102 -0.72 1.16 16.68
CA ARG A 102 -1.37 2.27 17.40
C ARG A 102 -0.71 3.62 17.09
N LYS A 103 0.63 3.68 17.10
CA LYS A 103 1.37 4.92 16.76
C LYS A 103 1.15 5.35 15.31
N CYS A 104 1.05 4.41 14.37
CA CYS A 104 0.69 4.71 12.98
C CYS A 104 -0.70 5.34 12.91
N THR A 105 -1.70 4.76 13.59
CA THR A 105 -3.06 5.33 13.66
C THR A 105 -3.05 6.73 14.26
N GLU A 106 -2.32 6.97 15.35
CA GLU A 106 -2.18 8.29 15.99
C GLU A 106 -1.50 9.32 15.08
N ALA A 107 -0.69 8.86 14.14
CA ALA A 107 0.01 9.68 13.16
C ALA A 107 -0.76 9.83 11.82
N ASN A 108 -1.96 9.26 11.69
CA ASN A 108 -2.73 9.14 10.44
C ASN A 108 -1.93 8.47 9.32
N ILE A 109 -1.22 7.40 9.65
CA ILE A 109 -0.50 6.55 8.70
C ILE A 109 -1.29 5.26 8.55
N ASP A 110 -1.70 4.93 7.32
CA ASP A 110 -2.36 3.69 6.99
C ASP A 110 -1.40 2.50 7.08
N ILE A 111 -1.94 1.32 7.38
CA ILE A 111 -1.20 0.05 7.41
C ILE A 111 -1.80 -0.89 6.39
N GLU A 112 -0.94 -1.42 5.53
CA GLU A 112 -1.22 -2.44 4.53
C GLU A 112 -0.31 -3.66 4.73
N TYR A 113 -0.56 -4.73 3.96
CA TYR A 113 0.20 -5.98 4.02
C TYR A 113 0.41 -6.50 2.61
N GLU A 114 1.48 -6.06 1.96
CA GLU A 114 1.85 -6.51 0.63
C GLU A 114 2.68 -7.79 0.72
N GLU A 115 2.06 -8.94 0.41
CA GLU A 115 2.71 -10.25 0.54
C GLU A 115 2.26 -11.24 -0.53
N HIS A 116 3.17 -12.15 -0.96
CA HIS A 116 2.83 -13.30 -1.78
C HIS A 116 2.09 -14.33 -0.94
N MET A 117 0.75 -14.37 -1.10
CA MET A 117 -0.13 -15.11 -0.20
C MET A 117 -0.61 -16.46 -0.75
N LEU A 118 -0.39 -16.77 -2.03
CA LEU A 118 -1.03 -17.95 -2.61
C LEU A 118 -0.57 -19.26 -1.95
N ALA A 119 0.68 -19.35 -1.48
CA ALA A 119 1.15 -20.51 -0.73
C ALA A 119 0.39 -20.73 0.61
N PHE A 120 -0.17 -19.67 1.19
CA PHE A 120 -1.03 -19.76 2.37
C PHE A 120 -2.50 -20.01 2.01
N LEU A 121 -2.95 -19.52 0.85
CA LEU A 121 -4.30 -19.73 0.35
C LEU A 121 -4.48 -21.14 -0.23
N LEU A 122 -3.43 -21.73 -0.80
CA LEU A 122 -3.36 -23.09 -1.30
C LEU A 122 -2.16 -23.81 -0.66
N PRO A 123 -2.29 -24.32 0.57
CA PRO A 123 -1.20 -24.97 1.31
C PRO A 123 -0.56 -26.14 0.54
N ARG A 124 0.77 -26.16 0.51
CA ARG A 124 1.55 -27.07 -0.34
C ARG A 124 1.45 -28.55 0.06
N ASP A 125 1.13 -28.85 1.30
CA ASP A 125 0.86 -30.21 1.80
C ASP A 125 -0.40 -30.86 1.20
N LEU A 126 -1.30 -30.06 0.63
CA LEU A 126 -2.45 -30.58 -0.12
C LEU A 126 -2.04 -31.36 -1.37
N PHE A 127 -0.83 -31.14 -1.89
CA PHE A 127 -0.37 -31.79 -3.13
C PHE A 127 -0.39 -33.31 -3.06
N GLU A 128 -0.07 -33.90 -1.92
CA GLU A 128 -0.07 -35.36 -1.73
C GLU A 128 -1.44 -35.98 -1.98
N LYS A 129 -2.52 -35.27 -1.61
CA LYS A 129 -3.91 -35.75 -1.72
C LYS A 129 -4.63 -35.22 -2.96
N HIS A 130 -4.26 -34.04 -3.40
CA HIS A 130 -4.91 -33.30 -4.47
C HIS A 130 -3.87 -32.69 -5.44
N PRO A 131 -3.07 -33.52 -6.14
CA PRO A 131 -2.09 -33.00 -7.09
C PRO A 131 -2.73 -32.20 -8.24
N ASP A 132 -4.01 -32.47 -8.55
CA ASP A 132 -4.79 -31.76 -9.56
C ASP A 132 -5.15 -30.30 -9.16
N TYR A 133 -5.02 -29.94 -7.88
CA TYR A 133 -5.19 -28.55 -7.41
C TYR A 133 -4.02 -27.66 -7.85
N PHE A 134 -2.87 -28.24 -8.12
CA PHE A 134 -1.64 -27.52 -8.42
C PHE A 134 -1.42 -27.38 -9.93
N ARG A 135 -0.59 -26.44 -10.32
CA ARG A 135 -0.33 -26.17 -11.73
C ARG A 135 0.25 -27.40 -12.45
N MET A 136 -0.01 -27.50 -13.73
CA MET A 136 0.65 -28.43 -14.63
C MET A 136 1.82 -27.68 -15.31
N ASP A 137 3.00 -28.27 -15.32
CA ASP A 137 4.15 -27.73 -16.05
C ASP A 137 4.02 -27.92 -17.56
N GLU A 138 4.97 -27.41 -18.33
CA GLU A 138 5.02 -27.54 -19.80
C GLU A 138 5.22 -28.99 -20.27
N ASN A 139 5.72 -29.87 -19.40
CA ASN A 139 5.92 -31.29 -19.67
C ASN A 139 4.70 -32.15 -19.34
N GLY A 140 3.61 -31.54 -18.86
CA GLY A 140 2.38 -32.25 -18.50
C GLY A 140 2.36 -32.82 -17.10
N ASN A 141 3.32 -32.49 -16.22
CA ASN A 141 3.37 -32.96 -14.85
C ASN A 141 2.68 -31.97 -13.92
N ARG A 142 1.94 -32.49 -12.93
CA ARG A 142 1.51 -31.67 -11.79
C ARG A 142 2.70 -31.44 -10.86
N VAL A 143 2.93 -30.16 -10.49
CA VAL A 143 4.10 -29.73 -9.72
C VAL A 143 3.69 -28.89 -8.51
N ASN A 144 4.43 -29.06 -7.42
CA ASN A 144 4.20 -28.39 -6.15
C ASN A 144 5.26 -27.31 -5.90
N ASP A 145 5.58 -26.53 -6.90
CA ASP A 145 6.63 -25.49 -6.84
C ASP A 145 6.05 -24.10 -6.58
N ALA A 146 5.00 -23.71 -7.32
CA ALA A 146 4.36 -22.41 -7.20
C ALA A 146 2.92 -22.46 -7.75
N ASN A 147 2.11 -21.50 -7.36
CA ASN A 147 0.75 -21.28 -7.85
C ASN A 147 -0.16 -22.54 -7.80
N GLY A 148 -1.28 -22.48 -8.45
CA GLY A 148 -2.28 -23.57 -8.52
C GLY A 148 -2.84 -23.72 -9.93
N CYS A 149 -3.81 -24.61 -10.06
CA CYS A 149 -4.60 -24.77 -11.27
C CYS A 149 -5.87 -23.88 -11.17
N PRO A 150 -5.95 -22.74 -11.86
CA PRO A 150 -7.09 -21.83 -11.74
C PRO A 150 -8.37 -22.40 -12.37
N SER A 151 -8.30 -23.46 -13.19
CA SER A 151 -9.48 -24.12 -13.76
C SER A 151 -10.02 -25.26 -12.89
N ASN A 152 -9.35 -25.61 -11.79
CA ASN A 152 -9.82 -26.68 -10.92
C ASN A 152 -10.77 -26.11 -9.83
N PRO A 153 -12.04 -26.54 -9.76
CA PRO A 153 -12.99 -26.02 -8.77
C PRO A 153 -12.59 -26.26 -7.33
N GLY A 154 -11.88 -27.37 -7.03
CA GLY A 154 -11.39 -27.69 -5.69
C GLY A 154 -10.30 -26.71 -5.25
N THR A 155 -9.39 -26.31 -6.15
CA THR A 155 -8.40 -25.27 -5.93
C THR A 155 -9.07 -23.95 -5.56
N LEU A 156 -10.07 -23.54 -6.35
CA LEU A 156 -10.76 -22.27 -6.12
C LEU A 156 -11.56 -22.27 -4.81
N ALA A 157 -12.18 -23.42 -4.46
CA ALA A 157 -12.88 -23.57 -3.18
C ALA A 157 -11.93 -23.48 -1.97
N GLU A 158 -10.74 -24.09 -2.06
CA GLU A 158 -9.74 -24.01 -1.00
C GLU A 158 -9.19 -22.58 -0.85
N VAL A 159 -8.85 -21.92 -1.97
CA VAL A 159 -8.41 -20.51 -1.99
C VAL A 159 -9.46 -19.59 -1.38
N HIS A 160 -10.73 -19.74 -1.76
CA HIS A 160 -11.84 -18.95 -1.19
C HIS A 160 -11.93 -19.11 0.34
N LYS A 161 -11.96 -20.37 0.80
CA LYS A 161 -12.04 -20.68 2.24
C LYS A 161 -10.89 -20.04 3.02
N ASN A 162 -9.66 -20.20 2.50
CA ASN A 162 -8.47 -19.69 3.18
C ASN A 162 -8.33 -18.16 3.07
N ALA A 163 -8.83 -17.54 2.00
CA ALA A 163 -8.88 -16.08 1.87
C ALA A 163 -9.75 -15.43 2.96
N ILE A 164 -10.90 -16.04 3.32
CA ILE A 164 -11.71 -15.59 4.46
C ILE A 164 -10.91 -15.70 5.77
N ASN A 165 -10.27 -16.86 6.00
CA ASN A 165 -9.55 -17.12 7.25
C ASN A 165 -8.34 -16.17 7.43
N ILE A 166 -7.56 -15.99 6.38
CA ILE A 166 -6.38 -15.12 6.39
C ILE A 166 -6.80 -13.65 6.42
N GLY A 167 -7.78 -13.25 5.61
CA GLY A 167 -8.24 -11.87 5.52
C GLY A 167 -8.73 -11.29 6.86
N ARG A 168 -9.27 -12.14 7.74
CA ARG A 168 -9.63 -11.73 9.11
C ARG A 168 -8.44 -11.32 9.99
N ASN A 169 -7.25 -11.80 9.67
CA ASN A 169 -6.01 -11.51 10.40
C ASN A 169 -5.14 -10.44 9.71
N TYR A 170 -5.40 -10.17 8.43
CA TYR A 170 -4.66 -9.22 7.59
C TYR A 170 -5.57 -8.08 7.17
N VAL A 171 -6.14 -7.37 8.15
CA VAL A 171 -7.09 -6.28 7.90
C VAL A 171 -6.31 -4.97 7.71
N PRO A 172 -6.22 -4.44 6.48
CA PRO A 172 -5.59 -3.14 6.22
C PRO A 172 -6.49 -2.00 6.74
N THR A 173 -5.90 -0.86 7.08
CA THR A 173 -6.67 0.29 7.57
C THR A 173 -7.40 1.06 6.48
N ASN A 174 -6.98 0.87 5.23
CA ASN A 174 -7.52 1.54 4.04
C ASN A 174 -8.30 0.60 3.09
N ASN A 175 -8.64 -0.59 3.54
CA ASN A 175 -9.38 -1.63 2.80
C ASN A 175 -8.66 -2.21 1.57
N ARG A 176 -7.38 -1.92 1.36
CA ARG A 176 -6.60 -2.41 0.22
C ARG A 176 -5.82 -3.67 0.61
N TYR A 177 -6.18 -4.81 0.00
CA TYR A 177 -5.57 -6.12 0.23
C TYR A 177 -4.61 -6.46 -0.90
N TYR A 178 -3.48 -7.12 -0.55
CA TYR A 178 -2.41 -7.51 -1.47
C TYR A 178 -2.12 -9.00 -1.27
N PHE A 179 -3.01 -9.83 -1.80
CA PHE A 179 -2.87 -11.28 -1.73
C PHE A 179 -2.32 -11.79 -3.06
N TRP A 180 -1.06 -11.49 -3.31
CA TRP A 180 -0.41 -11.81 -4.58
C TRP A 180 -0.22 -13.31 -4.77
N LEU A 181 -0.10 -13.74 -6.03
CA LEU A 181 0.34 -15.08 -6.40
C LEU A 181 1.77 -15.32 -5.92
N ASP A 182 2.26 -16.56 -6.06
CA ASP A 182 3.64 -16.89 -5.63
C ASP A 182 4.67 -16.13 -6.48
N ASP A 183 5.73 -15.65 -5.82
CA ASP A 183 6.79 -14.84 -6.44
C ASP A 183 7.49 -15.59 -7.59
N GLY A 184 7.46 -15.00 -8.77
CA GLY A 184 8.07 -15.58 -9.97
C GLY A 184 7.48 -16.93 -10.39
N GLY A 185 6.33 -17.31 -9.84
CA GLY A 185 5.70 -18.62 -10.05
C GLY A 185 5.25 -18.87 -11.48
N GLY A 186 5.42 -20.12 -11.95
CA GLY A 186 4.95 -20.56 -13.26
C GLY A 186 3.41 -20.59 -13.36
N ILE A 187 2.90 -20.55 -14.59
CA ILE A 187 1.47 -20.71 -14.90
C ILE A 187 1.09 -22.19 -15.10
N CYS A 188 -0.21 -22.48 -15.09
CA CYS A 188 -0.72 -23.82 -15.38
C CYS A 188 -0.89 -24.05 -16.87
N HIS A 189 -0.33 -25.17 -17.39
CA HIS A 189 -0.37 -25.57 -18.80
C HIS A 189 -1.35 -26.71 -19.08
N CYS A 190 -2.29 -27.03 -18.16
CA CYS A 190 -3.31 -28.05 -18.41
C CYS A 190 -4.26 -27.62 -19.56
N ASN A 191 -5.04 -28.56 -20.10
CA ASN A 191 -5.89 -28.30 -21.26
C ASN A 191 -6.86 -27.14 -21.08
N ASP A 192 -7.37 -26.94 -19.85
CA ASP A 192 -8.33 -25.88 -19.53
C ASP A 192 -7.65 -24.52 -19.31
N CYS A 193 -6.36 -24.51 -18.89
CA CYS A 193 -5.61 -23.29 -18.57
C CYS A 193 -4.74 -22.77 -19.72
N LYS A 194 -4.28 -23.64 -20.63
CA LYS A 194 -3.25 -23.33 -21.66
C LYS A 194 -3.57 -22.16 -22.59
N ASN A 195 -4.84 -21.77 -22.68
CA ASN A 195 -5.30 -20.66 -23.51
C ASN A 195 -5.40 -19.33 -22.77
N TYR A 196 -5.10 -19.31 -21.48
CA TYR A 196 -5.05 -18.12 -20.63
C TYR A 196 -3.60 -17.65 -20.49
N ASN A 197 -3.34 -16.35 -20.63
CA ASN A 197 -2.04 -15.80 -20.28
C ASN A 197 -1.87 -15.75 -18.75
N ALA A 198 -0.71 -15.29 -18.27
CA ALA A 198 -0.42 -15.26 -16.84
C ALA A 198 -1.37 -14.33 -16.08
N ALA A 199 -1.69 -13.16 -16.63
CA ALA A 199 -2.61 -12.20 -16.03
C ALA A 199 -4.05 -12.75 -15.98
N ASP A 200 -4.52 -13.44 -17.02
CA ASP A 200 -5.82 -14.14 -16.98
C ASP A 200 -5.86 -15.17 -15.85
N GLN A 201 -4.80 -15.99 -15.71
CA GLN A 201 -4.74 -17.02 -14.67
C GLN A 201 -4.69 -16.40 -13.27
N ALA A 202 -3.98 -15.29 -13.10
CA ALA A 202 -3.98 -14.52 -11.86
C ALA A 202 -5.39 -14.00 -11.52
N LEU A 203 -6.07 -13.37 -12.47
CA LEU A 203 -7.41 -12.83 -12.28
C LEU A 203 -8.46 -13.89 -11.93
N ILE A 204 -8.32 -15.14 -12.40
CA ILE A 204 -9.23 -16.21 -11.98
C ILE A 204 -9.13 -16.42 -10.46
N PHE A 205 -7.92 -16.44 -9.89
CA PHE A 205 -7.74 -16.52 -8.44
C PHE A 205 -8.21 -15.25 -7.74
N GLU A 206 -7.81 -14.09 -8.22
CA GLU A 206 -8.11 -12.78 -7.63
C GLU A 206 -9.62 -12.52 -7.59
N ASN A 207 -10.37 -12.89 -8.63
CA ASN A 207 -11.83 -12.81 -8.65
C ASN A 207 -12.50 -13.71 -7.57
N VAL A 208 -11.87 -14.81 -7.19
CA VAL A 208 -12.34 -15.67 -6.09
C VAL A 208 -11.92 -15.08 -4.74
N ILE A 209 -10.71 -14.58 -4.64
CA ILE A 209 -10.17 -13.97 -3.41
C ILE A 209 -10.97 -12.72 -3.04
N ILE A 210 -11.23 -11.80 -3.98
CA ILE A 210 -11.99 -10.58 -3.68
C ILE A 210 -13.42 -10.90 -3.20
N LYS A 211 -14.09 -11.89 -3.78
CA LYS A 211 -15.41 -12.33 -3.29
C LYS A 211 -15.34 -12.81 -1.84
N ALA A 212 -14.32 -13.60 -1.50
CA ALA A 212 -14.10 -14.07 -0.14
C ALA A 212 -13.81 -12.93 0.84
N LEU A 213 -13.01 -11.94 0.42
CA LEU A 213 -12.70 -10.77 1.23
C LEU A 213 -13.93 -9.88 1.45
N LYS A 214 -14.80 -9.74 0.45
CA LYS A 214 -16.06 -8.99 0.56
C LYS A 214 -17.05 -9.61 1.57
N ASP A 215 -16.97 -10.90 1.85
CA ASP A 215 -17.78 -11.55 2.89
C ASP A 215 -17.39 -11.11 4.31
N ILE A 216 -16.17 -10.56 4.49
CA ILE A 216 -15.65 -10.12 5.79
C ILE A 216 -15.43 -8.60 5.87
N ASN A 217 -15.24 -7.94 4.74
CA ASN A 217 -15.07 -6.51 4.60
C ASN A 217 -15.76 -6.04 3.31
N PRO A 218 -16.98 -5.49 3.37
CA PRO A 218 -17.71 -5.04 2.17
C PRO A 218 -16.98 -4.01 1.32
N ASP A 219 -16.05 -3.25 1.92
CA ASP A 219 -15.27 -2.21 1.25
C ASP A 219 -13.90 -2.71 0.75
N ALA A 220 -13.65 -4.04 0.84
CA ALA A 220 -12.38 -4.62 0.42
C ALA A 220 -12.11 -4.35 -1.07
N MET A 221 -10.86 -3.99 -1.36
CA MET A 221 -10.28 -3.94 -2.69
C MET A 221 -9.07 -4.87 -2.74
N LEU A 222 -8.76 -5.44 -3.90
CA LEU A 222 -7.67 -6.41 -4.07
C LEU A 222 -6.71 -5.96 -5.18
N ALA A 223 -5.41 -6.05 -4.93
CA ALA A 223 -4.38 -5.76 -5.93
C ALA A 223 -4.29 -6.87 -6.99
N HIS A 224 -4.29 -6.49 -8.28
CA HIS A 224 -3.72 -7.26 -9.37
C HIS A 224 -2.27 -6.82 -9.58
N LEU A 225 -1.32 -7.68 -9.22
CA LEU A 225 0.10 -7.37 -9.35
C LEU A 225 0.58 -7.56 -10.80
N CYS A 226 0.80 -6.45 -11.49
CA CYS A 226 1.40 -6.39 -12.83
C CYS A 226 2.94 -6.47 -12.70
N TYR A 227 3.48 -7.69 -12.69
CA TYR A 227 4.84 -8.01 -12.28
C TYR A 227 5.36 -9.27 -12.98
N HIS A 228 6.62 -9.31 -13.37
CA HIS A 228 7.21 -10.45 -14.07
C HIS A 228 6.36 -10.95 -15.24
N ASN A 229 5.79 -12.16 -15.14
CA ASN A 229 4.99 -12.78 -16.20
C ASN A 229 3.56 -12.23 -16.31
N THR A 230 3.10 -11.46 -15.32
CA THR A 230 1.80 -10.77 -15.35
C THR A 230 1.90 -9.31 -15.81
N VAL A 231 3.05 -8.89 -16.39
CA VAL A 231 3.25 -7.54 -16.94
C VAL A 231 2.29 -7.27 -18.11
N ASP A 232 2.08 -8.26 -18.98
CA ASP A 232 1.11 -8.13 -20.07
C ASP A 232 -0.33 -8.16 -19.51
N PRO A 233 -1.23 -7.33 -20.09
CA PRO A 233 -2.61 -7.25 -19.61
C PRO A 233 -3.38 -8.57 -19.80
N PRO A 234 -4.45 -8.81 -19.01
CA PRO A 234 -5.34 -9.94 -19.21
C PRO A 234 -6.06 -9.82 -20.56
N LEU A 235 -6.29 -10.96 -21.22
CA LEU A 235 -6.88 -11.01 -22.55
C LEU A 235 -8.30 -11.55 -22.58
N LYS A 236 -8.69 -12.36 -21.59
CA LYS A 236 -9.94 -13.13 -21.60
C LYS A 236 -10.73 -13.03 -20.31
N ILE A 237 -10.09 -12.73 -19.22
CA ILE A 237 -10.72 -12.67 -17.89
C ILE A 237 -10.92 -11.20 -17.50
N THR A 238 -12.16 -10.84 -17.22
CA THR A 238 -12.50 -9.51 -16.71
C THR A 238 -12.25 -9.47 -15.21
N PRO A 239 -11.51 -8.47 -14.70
CA PRO A 239 -11.39 -8.26 -13.26
C PRO A 239 -12.75 -7.90 -12.64
N ASN A 240 -12.97 -8.27 -11.38
CA ASN A 240 -14.04 -7.72 -10.58
C ASN A 240 -13.78 -6.20 -10.38
N ASP A 241 -14.84 -5.39 -10.26
CA ASP A 241 -14.76 -3.93 -10.15
C ASP A 241 -13.95 -3.45 -8.93
N ASP A 242 -13.80 -4.30 -7.92
CA ASP A 242 -13.01 -4.02 -6.71
C ASP A 242 -11.55 -4.51 -6.80
N ILE A 243 -11.12 -4.97 -7.97
CA ILE A 243 -9.70 -5.28 -8.24
C ILE A 243 -9.03 -4.06 -8.87
N PHE A 244 -7.95 -3.60 -8.26
CA PHE A 244 -7.15 -2.48 -8.75
C PHE A 244 -5.80 -2.93 -9.32
N LEU A 245 -5.28 -2.19 -10.29
CA LEU A 245 -3.94 -2.40 -10.83
C LEU A 245 -2.88 -2.02 -9.79
N GLU A 246 -1.91 -2.89 -9.57
CA GLU A 246 -0.65 -2.58 -8.92
C GLU A 246 0.51 -2.86 -9.89
N PHE A 247 1.05 -1.78 -10.45
CA PHE A 247 2.12 -1.86 -11.44
C PHE A 247 3.48 -1.86 -10.76
N ALA A 248 4.27 -2.91 -10.97
CA ALA A 248 5.58 -3.12 -10.36
C ALA A 248 6.67 -3.37 -11.42
N PRO A 249 7.36 -2.32 -11.92
CA PRO A 249 8.38 -2.45 -12.98
C PRO A 249 9.73 -2.95 -12.43
N PHE A 250 9.72 -4.07 -11.75
CA PHE A 250 10.82 -4.62 -10.96
C PHE A 250 12.15 -4.76 -11.69
N THR A 251 12.13 -5.22 -12.96
CA THR A 251 13.37 -5.47 -13.73
C THR A 251 13.75 -4.31 -14.66
N ARG A 252 13.25 -3.10 -14.41
CA ARG A 252 13.69 -1.92 -15.16
C ARG A 252 15.12 -1.50 -14.81
N SER A 253 15.72 -0.64 -15.58
CA SER A 253 17.01 -0.01 -15.23
C SER A 253 16.79 1.13 -14.22
N TRP A 254 17.57 1.13 -13.14
CA TRP A 254 17.59 2.18 -12.12
C TRP A 254 18.63 3.29 -12.41
N SER A 255 19.33 3.19 -13.55
CA SER A 255 20.31 4.17 -14.00
C SER A 255 19.74 5.28 -14.89
N ALA A 256 18.42 5.27 -15.12
CA ALA A 256 17.69 6.25 -15.91
C ALA A 256 16.22 6.30 -15.51
N PRO A 257 15.52 7.41 -15.73
CA PRO A 257 14.08 7.49 -15.48
C PRO A 257 13.30 6.66 -16.49
N LEU A 258 12.07 6.28 -16.12
CA LEU A 258 11.20 5.45 -16.95
C LEU A 258 10.81 6.13 -18.28
N SER A 259 10.81 7.46 -18.32
CA SER A 259 10.57 8.24 -19.55
C SER A 259 11.61 8.01 -20.64
N HIS A 260 12.82 7.53 -20.29
CA HIS A 260 13.83 7.13 -21.27
C HIS A 260 13.51 5.75 -21.84
N THR A 261 12.55 5.71 -22.77
CA THR A 261 11.88 4.50 -23.27
C THR A 261 12.81 3.47 -23.92
N TRP A 262 13.99 3.88 -24.41
CA TRP A 262 14.98 2.99 -25.06
C TRP A 262 15.89 2.27 -24.07
N VAL A 263 15.87 2.65 -22.80
CA VAL A 263 16.75 2.07 -21.77
C VAL A 263 16.30 0.67 -21.41
N LYS A 264 17.25 -0.21 -21.23
CA LYS A 264 17.06 -1.64 -20.90
C LYS A 264 17.93 -2.03 -19.73
N ALA A 265 17.36 -2.74 -18.77
CA ALA A 265 18.16 -3.30 -17.68
C ALA A 265 19.06 -4.44 -18.15
N PRO A 266 20.27 -4.60 -17.59
CA PRO A 266 21.09 -5.76 -17.83
C PRO A 266 20.33 -7.06 -17.52
N GLY A 267 20.32 -8.01 -18.45
CA GLY A 267 19.63 -9.30 -18.28
C GLY A 267 18.13 -9.29 -18.52
N SER A 268 17.50 -8.10 -18.69
CA SER A 268 16.09 -8.01 -19.07
C SER A 268 15.89 -8.06 -20.58
N SER A 269 14.74 -8.62 -21.04
CA SER A 269 14.28 -8.47 -22.40
C SER A 269 13.51 -7.17 -22.63
N LEU A 270 12.95 -6.57 -21.57
CA LEU A 270 12.08 -5.39 -21.61
C LEU A 270 12.87 -4.09 -21.56
N THR A 271 12.43 -3.09 -22.31
CA THR A 271 12.84 -1.70 -22.21
C THR A 271 11.89 -0.91 -21.30
N HIS A 272 12.28 0.31 -20.90
CA HIS A 272 11.36 1.22 -20.20
C HIS A 272 10.10 1.53 -21.04
N GLY A 273 10.24 1.57 -22.38
CA GLY A 273 9.12 1.72 -23.31
C GLY A 273 8.13 0.56 -23.25
N ASP A 274 8.63 -0.67 -23.10
CA ASP A 274 7.77 -1.85 -22.95
C ASP A 274 7.00 -1.80 -21.63
N TYR A 275 7.64 -1.39 -20.53
CA TYR A 275 6.97 -1.18 -19.25
C TYR A 275 5.89 -0.09 -19.32
N LEU A 276 6.18 1.06 -19.94
CA LEU A 276 5.19 2.12 -20.12
C LEU A 276 4.03 1.71 -21.02
N LYS A 277 4.31 0.89 -22.05
CA LYS A 277 3.26 0.31 -22.88
C LYS A 277 2.38 -0.63 -22.06
N ALA A 278 2.99 -1.55 -21.32
CA ALA A 278 2.26 -2.49 -20.46
C ALA A 278 1.40 -1.76 -19.41
N LEU A 279 1.93 -0.71 -18.78
CA LEU A 279 1.16 0.12 -17.86
C LEU A 279 -0.08 0.74 -18.53
N LYS A 280 0.09 1.34 -19.70
CA LYS A 280 -1.03 1.96 -20.45
C LYS A 280 -2.07 0.92 -20.87
N ASP A 281 -1.62 -0.23 -21.37
CA ASP A 281 -2.52 -1.31 -21.80
C ASP A 281 -3.33 -1.87 -20.61
N ASN A 282 -2.71 -1.98 -19.42
CA ASN A 282 -3.42 -2.37 -18.20
C ASN A 282 -4.40 -1.29 -17.71
N LEU A 283 -4.08 -0.01 -17.85
CA LEU A 283 -4.99 1.09 -17.48
C LEU A 283 -6.22 1.21 -18.40
N GLU A 284 -6.24 0.55 -19.56
CA GLU A 284 -7.45 0.39 -20.36
C GLU A 284 -8.46 -0.60 -19.75
N ILE A 285 -7.99 -1.45 -18.80
CA ILE A 285 -8.78 -2.52 -18.18
C ILE A 285 -9.11 -2.19 -16.72
N PHE A 286 -8.13 -1.65 -15.99
CA PHE A 286 -8.26 -1.31 -14.57
C PHE A 286 -8.48 0.18 -14.38
N PRO A 287 -9.37 0.61 -13.43
CA PRO A 287 -9.62 2.02 -13.16
C PRO A 287 -8.36 2.76 -12.68
N VAL A 288 -8.01 3.86 -13.34
CA VAL A 288 -6.83 4.67 -12.99
C VAL A 288 -6.95 5.31 -11.60
N GLU A 289 -8.18 5.60 -11.16
CA GLU A 289 -8.48 6.23 -9.86
C GLU A 289 -8.01 5.39 -8.68
N THR A 290 -7.99 4.07 -8.84
CA THR A 290 -7.58 3.10 -7.82
C THR A 290 -6.22 2.48 -8.11
N ALA A 291 -5.67 2.67 -9.32
CA ALA A 291 -4.38 2.14 -9.70
C ALA A 291 -3.26 2.65 -8.79
N GLN A 292 -2.29 1.77 -8.55
CA GLN A 292 -1.11 2.00 -7.73
C GLN A 292 0.15 1.63 -8.52
N VAL A 293 1.24 2.30 -8.19
CA VAL A 293 2.59 1.88 -8.61
C VAL A 293 3.38 1.46 -7.38
N LEU A 294 3.98 0.28 -7.47
CA LEU A 294 4.95 -0.23 -6.51
C LEU A 294 6.35 -0.11 -7.13
N GLU A 295 7.16 0.77 -6.58
CA GLU A 295 8.50 1.08 -7.09
C GLU A 295 9.61 0.55 -6.18
N TYR A 296 10.85 0.61 -6.68
CA TYR A 296 12.01 0.00 -6.01
C TYR A 296 13.20 0.97 -5.90
N TRP A 297 12.99 2.29 -6.03
CA TRP A 297 14.06 3.29 -5.96
C TRP A 297 14.93 3.20 -4.71
N MET A 298 14.34 2.73 -3.60
CA MET A 298 14.98 2.67 -2.29
C MET A 298 15.19 1.22 -1.78
N ASP A 299 15.03 0.23 -2.64
CA ASP A 299 15.12 -1.18 -2.27
C ASP A 299 16.58 -1.67 -2.17
N VAL A 300 17.17 -1.56 -0.99
CA VAL A 300 18.52 -2.07 -0.73
C VAL A 300 18.60 -3.58 -0.92
N SER A 301 17.52 -4.33 -0.72
CA SER A 301 17.53 -5.77 -0.94
C SER A 301 17.79 -6.13 -2.40
N LEU A 302 17.15 -5.43 -3.34
CA LEU A 302 17.36 -5.55 -4.77
C LEU A 302 18.82 -5.21 -5.14
N PHE A 303 19.31 -4.05 -4.71
CA PHE A 303 20.66 -3.58 -5.05
C PHE A 303 21.77 -4.40 -4.41
N SER A 304 21.51 -5.07 -3.27
CA SER A 304 22.43 -5.99 -2.61
C SER A 304 22.35 -7.42 -3.12
N GLY A 305 21.52 -7.70 -4.14
CA GLY A 305 21.25 -9.06 -4.61
C GLY A 305 20.64 -9.95 -3.51
N TRP A 306 19.71 -9.40 -2.73
CA TRP A 306 18.99 -10.02 -1.61
C TRP A 306 19.91 -10.60 -0.50
N ASN A 307 21.12 -10.06 -0.38
CA ASN A 307 22.07 -10.47 0.65
C ASN A 307 22.15 -9.44 1.78
N PRO A 308 21.52 -9.67 2.95
CA PRO A 308 21.50 -8.72 4.06
C PRO A 308 22.87 -8.50 4.72
N SER A 309 23.86 -9.37 4.41
CA SER A 309 25.24 -9.25 4.90
C SER A 309 26.13 -8.39 3.98
N LYS A 310 25.61 -7.96 2.83
CA LYS A 310 26.36 -7.19 1.83
C LYS A 310 25.56 -5.95 1.40
N LEU A 311 25.10 -5.17 2.37
CA LEU A 311 24.35 -3.96 2.10
C LEU A 311 25.12 -3.01 1.19
N VAL A 312 24.44 -2.43 0.22
CA VAL A 312 24.95 -1.37 -0.64
C VAL A 312 24.24 -0.06 -0.33
N LYS A 313 24.91 1.06 -0.56
CA LYS A 313 24.24 2.36 -0.46
C LYS A 313 23.19 2.49 -1.56
N VAL A 314 21.99 2.97 -1.20
CA VAL A 314 20.90 3.23 -2.17
C VAL A 314 21.43 4.12 -3.30
N PRO A 315 21.30 3.73 -4.57
CA PRO A 315 21.73 4.55 -5.71
C PRO A 315 20.68 5.63 -6.01
N TRP A 316 20.30 6.40 -4.98
CA TRP A 316 19.25 7.42 -5.08
C TRP A 316 19.63 8.52 -6.07
N ASN A 317 18.70 8.83 -6.97
CA ASN A 317 18.78 9.96 -7.89
C ASN A 317 17.44 10.70 -7.89
N ASN A 318 17.43 11.86 -7.23
CA ASN A 318 16.21 12.65 -7.07
C ASN A 318 15.62 13.12 -8.41
N ASP A 319 16.45 13.43 -9.41
CA ASP A 319 15.95 13.87 -10.72
C ASP A 319 15.23 12.74 -11.46
N TYR A 320 15.74 11.49 -11.37
CA TYR A 320 15.07 10.32 -11.95
C TYR A 320 13.77 10.02 -11.23
N PHE A 321 13.77 10.09 -9.90
CA PHE A 321 12.55 9.94 -9.11
C PHE A 321 11.48 10.97 -9.48
N LEU A 322 11.84 12.25 -9.60
CA LEU A 322 10.92 13.33 -9.97
C LEU A 322 10.37 13.17 -11.40
N ASP A 323 11.18 12.68 -12.34
CA ASP A 323 10.74 12.37 -13.70
C ASP A 323 9.78 11.17 -13.72
N ASP A 324 10.07 10.11 -12.95
CA ASP A 324 9.22 8.93 -12.84
C ASP A 324 7.85 9.28 -12.26
N ILE A 325 7.78 10.03 -11.14
CA ILE A 325 6.50 10.43 -10.57
C ILE A 325 5.73 11.39 -11.49
N HIS A 326 6.42 12.22 -12.27
CA HIS A 326 5.77 13.03 -13.31
C HIS A 326 5.16 12.14 -14.41
N THR A 327 5.87 11.10 -14.82
CA THR A 327 5.39 10.13 -15.80
C THR A 327 4.12 9.44 -15.29
N TYR A 328 4.10 8.93 -14.05
CA TYR A 328 2.93 8.30 -13.45
C TYR A 328 1.77 9.28 -13.26
N ALA A 329 2.05 10.50 -12.80
CA ALA A 329 1.04 11.54 -12.65
C ALA A 329 0.39 11.94 -13.98
N SER A 330 1.16 11.97 -15.08
CA SER A 330 0.64 12.26 -16.42
C SER A 330 -0.35 11.20 -16.93
N LEU A 331 -0.26 9.98 -16.41
CA LEU A 331 -1.21 8.88 -16.67
C LEU A 331 -2.38 8.87 -15.68
N GLY A 332 -2.44 9.82 -14.72
CA GLY A 332 -3.51 9.95 -13.74
C GLY A 332 -3.32 9.13 -12.46
N ILE A 333 -2.21 8.40 -12.30
CA ILE A 333 -1.94 7.57 -11.13
C ILE A 333 -1.65 8.47 -9.92
N ARG A 334 -2.30 8.16 -8.79
CA ARG A 334 -2.26 8.95 -7.56
C ARG A 334 -1.79 8.18 -6.33
N ASN A 335 -1.49 6.88 -6.49
CA ASN A 335 -1.09 6.01 -5.40
C ASN A 335 0.30 5.44 -5.73
N ILE A 336 1.27 5.72 -4.86
CA ILE A 336 2.67 5.28 -5.02
C ILE A 336 3.12 4.64 -3.73
N THR A 337 3.69 3.44 -3.83
CA THR A 337 4.49 2.79 -2.78
C THR A 337 5.89 2.51 -3.30
N CYS A 338 6.84 2.35 -2.41
CA CYS A 338 8.22 1.99 -2.78
C CYS A 338 8.82 1.04 -1.75
N TYR A 339 9.47 0.00 -2.22
CA TYR A 339 10.26 -0.87 -1.37
C TYR A 339 11.40 -0.10 -0.69
N THR A 340 11.54 -0.33 0.63
CA THR A 340 12.64 0.19 1.47
C THR A 340 13.30 -0.93 2.26
N VAL A 341 13.28 -2.14 1.71
CA VAL A 341 13.77 -3.35 2.37
C VAL A 341 15.28 -3.27 2.57
N TYR A 342 15.73 -3.62 3.77
CA TYR A 342 17.08 -3.45 4.31
C TYR A 342 17.50 -2.02 4.61
N VAL A 343 16.62 -1.02 4.47
CA VAL A 343 16.84 0.34 5.00
C VAL A 343 16.46 0.37 6.48
N GLY A 344 17.23 -0.30 7.30
CA GLY A 344 16.98 -0.48 8.72
C GLY A 344 18.18 -0.10 9.58
N PRO A 345 18.22 -0.54 10.86
CA PRO A 345 19.28 -0.22 11.80
C PRO A 345 20.69 -0.52 11.29
N ASN A 346 20.86 -1.62 10.54
CA ASN A 346 22.17 -2.00 9.97
C ASN A 346 22.58 -1.04 8.85
N TYR A 347 21.63 -0.62 8.01
CA TYR A 347 21.90 0.36 6.97
C TYR A 347 22.37 1.69 7.57
N VAL A 348 21.64 2.21 8.56
CA VAL A 348 22.03 3.46 9.27
C VAL A 348 23.37 3.31 9.94
N THR A 349 23.67 2.17 10.54
CA THR A 349 24.98 1.94 11.17
C THR A 349 26.11 1.95 10.15
N GLN A 350 25.89 1.44 8.94
CA GLN A 350 26.92 1.34 7.90
C GLN A 350 27.06 2.63 7.08
N PHE A 351 25.98 3.32 6.75
CA PHE A 351 25.96 4.44 5.81
C PHE A 351 25.56 5.78 6.44
N GLY A 352 24.99 5.77 7.63
CA GLY A 352 24.69 6.96 8.45
C GLY A 352 23.42 7.70 8.04
N GLU A 353 23.18 7.93 6.76
CA GLU A 353 22.10 8.81 6.27
C GLU A 353 21.00 8.05 5.54
N VAL A 354 19.78 8.58 5.64
CA VAL A 354 18.57 8.10 4.93
C VAL A 354 17.78 9.29 4.35
N SER A 355 18.47 10.35 3.93
CA SER A 355 17.86 11.58 3.39
C SER A 355 16.94 11.33 2.21
N PHE A 356 17.19 10.29 1.43
CA PHE A 356 16.33 9.86 0.32
C PHE A 356 14.89 9.53 0.76
N LEU A 357 14.65 9.08 2.01
CA LEU A 357 13.30 8.89 2.54
C LEU A 357 12.55 10.24 2.66
N SER A 358 13.26 11.29 3.07
CA SER A 358 12.70 12.65 3.14
C SER A 358 12.46 13.21 1.75
N GLU A 359 13.40 13.06 0.84
CA GLU A 359 13.26 13.51 -0.55
C GLU A 359 12.09 12.80 -1.26
N TYR A 360 11.94 11.48 -1.06
CA TYR A 360 10.82 10.70 -1.55
C TYR A 360 9.47 11.23 -1.03
N GLY A 361 9.33 11.34 0.29
CA GLY A 361 8.09 11.80 0.91
C GLY A 361 7.71 13.22 0.48
N GLN A 362 8.67 14.15 0.55
CA GLN A 362 8.47 15.56 0.16
C GLN A 362 8.20 15.70 -1.35
N GLY A 363 8.89 14.94 -2.19
CA GLY A 363 8.66 14.95 -3.63
C GLY A 363 7.23 14.55 -4.00
N LEU A 364 6.69 13.49 -3.38
CA LEU A 364 5.31 13.09 -3.59
C LEU A 364 4.30 14.07 -2.96
N LEU A 365 4.58 14.57 -1.73
CA LEU A 365 3.69 15.49 -1.02
C LEU A 365 3.51 16.81 -1.78
N ASN A 366 4.60 17.37 -2.28
CA ASN A 366 4.64 18.70 -2.89
C ASN A 366 4.47 18.68 -4.41
N TYR A 367 4.34 17.50 -5.02
CA TYR A 367 4.16 17.40 -6.47
C TYR A 367 2.93 18.20 -6.93
N GLN A 368 3.13 18.97 -8.00
CA GLN A 368 2.07 19.69 -8.70
C GLN A 368 2.09 19.27 -10.17
N PRO A 369 0.94 18.82 -10.74
CA PRO A 369 0.82 18.60 -12.18
C PRO A 369 1.18 19.87 -12.95
N LYS A 370 1.93 19.72 -14.05
CA LYS A 370 2.25 20.81 -14.96
C LYS A 370 1.10 21.14 -15.88
#